data_021549223af8a8a889dac21243a6a7eb
#
_entry.id   021549223af8a8a889dac21243a6a7eb
#
_cell.length_a   1.000
_cell.length_b   1.000
_cell.length_c   1.000
_cell.angle_alpha   90.00
_cell.angle_beta   90.00
_cell.angle_gamma   90.00
#
_symmetry.space_group_name_H-M   'P 1'
#
loop_
_entity.id
_entity.type
_entity.pdbx_description
1 polymer ?
#
loop_
_entity_poly.entity_id
_entity_poly.type
_entity_poly.pdbx_seq_one_letter_code
_entity_poly.pdbx_strand_id
1 'polypeptide(L)'
;MGRRRFVAGAAAAAVGSLMDRALAAEPPAADGPLITKSIPSSGERLPAIGIGTDSFGESARGEIHAELARMSSLGGTVIDTAAAYGDSEALIGEALAQLGTRARMFVATKLVASGGAESLARSLARLKTGHIDLLQVHNLNGVTSLLPAMQQWKQEKKIRYIGITTSRVSQHAEMIASMRAQPLDFIQVDYSIANRDAAATILPLAAERRIAVLVNLPFDRASLFHEAAGRPLPPWAADIDVKSWAQFFLKYVISHPAVTCAIPGSTQLSHFIDNQQAGRGRLPDASLRRRMEQYWDNKSA
;
A
#
# COMPACT_ATOMS: atom_id res chain seq x y z
N MET A 1 91.26 -7.26 -4.71
CA MET A 1 90.40 -7.29 -3.52
C MET A 1 89.16 -6.45 -3.79
N GLY A 2 88.05 -7.00 -4.29
CA GLY A 2 86.89 -6.25 -4.67
C GLY A 2 85.66 -6.87 -4.04
N ARG A 3 85.02 -6.12 -3.13
CA ARG A 3 83.73 -6.52 -2.48
C ARG A 3 82.61 -6.20 -3.43
N ARG A 4 81.92 -7.25 -3.95
CA ARG A 4 80.63 -7.14 -4.66
C ARG A 4 79.52 -7.12 -3.61
N ARG A 5 78.73 -6.06 -3.58
CA ARG A 5 77.47 -5.93 -2.83
C ARG A 5 76.39 -6.54 -3.70
N PHE A 6 75.67 -7.53 -3.17
CA PHE A 6 74.42 -8.01 -3.70
C PHE A 6 73.31 -7.10 -3.18
N VAL A 7 72.55 -6.52 -4.09
CA VAL A 7 71.26 -5.85 -3.76
C VAL A 7 70.17 -6.81 -4.05
N ALA A 8 69.46 -7.27 -3.01
CA ALA A 8 68.25 -8.06 -3.13
C ALA A 8 67.08 -7.14 -3.37
N GLY A 9 66.49 -7.20 -4.56
CA GLY A 9 65.23 -6.51 -4.87
C GLY A 9 64.06 -7.36 -4.39
N ALA A 10 63.29 -6.85 -3.44
CA ALA A 10 62.01 -7.41 -3.03
C ALA A 10 60.90 -6.92 -3.99
N ALA A 11 60.41 -7.84 -4.81
CA ALA A 11 59.21 -7.61 -5.64
C ALA A 11 57.97 -7.81 -4.74
N ALA A 12 57.27 -6.76 -4.36
CA ALA A 12 55.99 -6.80 -3.71
C ALA A 12 54.91 -7.04 -4.77
N ALA A 13 54.37 -8.27 -4.81
CA ALA A 13 53.20 -8.61 -5.62
C ALA A 13 51.95 -8.03 -4.96
N ALA A 14 51.39 -6.97 -5.53
CA ALA A 14 50.08 -6.45 -5.18
C ALA A 14 49.01 -7.39 -5.77
N VAL A 15 48.42 -8.24 -4.93
CA VAL A 15 47.19 -8.98 -5.23
C VAL A 15 46.02 -8.02 -5.13
N GLY A 16 45.65 -7.44 -6.25
CA GLY A 16 44.44 -6.65 -6.37
C GLY A 16 43.21 -7.60 -6.29
N SER A 17 42.52 -7.56 -5.16
CA SER A 17 41.21 -8.17 -5.00
C SER A 17 40.21 -7.45 -5.90
N LEU A 18 39.97 -8.00 -7.07
CA LEU A 18 38.79 -7.69 -7.90
C LEU A 18 37.58 -8.28 -7.19
N MET A 19 37.00 -7.50 -6.26
CA MET A 19 35.62 -7.72 -5.88
C MET A 19 34.76 -7.37 -7.10
N ASP A 20 34.34 -8.41 -7.81
CA ASP A 20 33.25 -8.35 -8.78
C ASP A 20 32.00 -7.86 -8.07
N ARG A 21 31.80 -6.53 -8.12
CA ARG A 21 30.53 -5.91 -7.82
C ARG A 21 29.63 -6.35 -8.98
N ALA A 22 28.90 -7.46 -8.79
CA ALA A 22 27.73 -7.77 -9.60
C ALA A 22 26.82 -6.54 -9.50
N LEU A 23 26.88 -5.69 -10.50
CA LEU A 23 25.89 -4.65 -10.74
C LEU A 23 24.57 -5.38 -10.91
N ALA A 24 23.80 -5.49 -9.83
CA ALA A 24 22.40 -5.88 -9.94
C ALA A 24 21.81 -4.95 -11.00
N ALA A 25 21.38 -5.52 -12.12
CA ALA A 25 20.75 -4.77 -13.19
C ALA A 25 19.67 -3.89 -12.57
N GLU A 26 19.75 -2.58 -12.77
CA GLU A 26 18.66 -1.69 -12.35
C GLU A 26 17.37 -2.26 -12.96
N PRO A 27 16.36 -2.53 -12.11
CA PRO A 27 15.10 -3.02 -12.62
C PRO A 27 14.57 -1.99 -13.61
N PRO A 28 13.90 -2.43 -14.70
CA PRO A 28 13.45 -1.55 -15.76
C PRO A 28 12.71 -0.35 -15.21
N ALA A 29 12.97 0.82 -15.78
CA ALA A 29 12.32 2.06 -15.42
C ALA A 29 10.80 1.84 -15.42
N ALA A 30 10.13 2.32 -14.40
CA ALA A 30 8.69 2.16 -14.27
C ALA A 30 7.97 2.84 -15.44
N ASP A 31 7.13 2.09 -16.16
CA ASP A 31 6.45 2.57 -17.37
C ASP A 31 5.41 3.65 -17.04
N GLY A 32 5.55 4.83 -17.64
CA GLY A 32 4.58 5.94 -17.58
C GLY A 32 4.57 6.74 -16.26
N PRO A 33 3.80 7.87 -16.24
CA PRO A 33 3.71 8.74 -15.09
C PRO A 33 3.01 8.08 -13.89
N LEU A 34 3.44 8.43 -12.68
CA LEU A 34 2.81 7.98 -11.44
C LEU A 34 1.40 8.57 -11.33
N ILE A 35 0.41 7.71 -11.12
CA ILE A 35 -0.96 8.08 -10.87
C ILE A 35 -1.09 8.47 -9.40
N THR A 36 -1.48 9.72 -9.16
CA THR A 36 -1.77 10.22 -7.81
C THR A 36 -3.19 10.73 -7.73
N LYS A 37 -3.81 10.63 -6.55
CA LYS A 37 -5.16 11.14 -6.28
C LYS A 37 -5.18 12.00 -5.02
N SER A 38 -6.03 12.99 -5.00
CA SER A 38 -6.14 13.92 -3.86
C SER A 38 -6.95 13.32 -2.73
N ILE A 39 -6.54 13.57 -1.50
CA ILE A 39 -7.39 13.47 -0.31
C ILE A 39 -8.40 14.63 -0.40
N PRO A 40 -9.72 14.37 -0.50
CA PRO A 40 -10.69 15.45 -0.79
C PRO A 40 -10.78 16.51 0.31
N SER A 41 -10.47 16.16 1.58
CA SER A 41 -10.54 17.11 2.71
C SER A 41 -9.37 18.08 2.77
N SER A 42 -8.18 17.72 2.25
CA SER A 42 -6.95 18.53 2.36
C SER A 42 -6.33 18.94 1.03
N GLY A 43 -6.63 18.22 -0.06
CA GLY A 43 -5.95 18.39 -1.33
C GLY A 43 -4.58 17.70 -1.44
N GLU A 44 -4.06 17.11 -0.34
CA GLU A 44 -2.82 16.34 -0.37
C GLU A 44 -2.93 15.17 -1.35
N ARG A 45 -1.87 14.92 -2.12
CA ARG A 45 -1.89 13.88 -3.15
C ARG A 45 -1.18 12.61 -2.67
N LEU A 46 -1.84 11.49 -2.84
CA LEU A 46 -1.30 10.17 -2.56
C LEU A 46 -1.15 9.35 -3.84
N PRO A 47 -0.12 8.49 -3.95
CA PRO A 47 -0.07 7.46 -4.98
C PRO A 47 -1.32 6.58 -4.95
N ALA A 48 -1.83 6.21 -6.13
CA ALA A 48 -3.05 5.41 -6.22
C ALA A 48 -2.87 3.94 -5.79
N ILE A 49 -1.62 3.47 -5.64
CA ILE A 49 -1.27 2.15 -5.11
C ILE A 49 -0.37 2.32 -3.88
N GLY A 50 -0.78 1.72 -2.78
CA GLY A 50 -0.02 1.56 -1.54
C GLY A 50 0.40 0.10 -1.30
N ILE A 51 0.60 -0.25 -0.03
CA ILE A 51 0.84 -1.61 0.43
C ILE A 51 0.01 -1.93 1.67
N GLY A 52 -0.68 -3.08 1.68
CA GLY A 52 -1.31 -3.68 2.84
C GLY A 52 -0.36 -4.67 3.51
N THR A 53 -0.35 -4.72 4.83
CA THR A 53 0.69 -5.40 5.60
C THR A 53 0.16 -6.41 6.63
N ASP A 54 -1.05 -6.92 6.43
CA ASP A 54 -1.67 -7.91 7.31
C ASP A 54 -0.90 -9.25 7.37
N SER A 55 -0.12 -9.54 6.35
CA SER A 55 0.74 -10.73 6.25
C SER A 55 2.21 -10.46 6.62
N PHE A 56 2.56 -9.26 7.09
CA PHE A 56 3.91 -8.94 7.53
C PHE A 56 4.23 -9.63 8.86
N GLY A 57 5.23 -10.50 8.85
CA GLY A 57 5.70 -11.23 10.01
C GLY A 57 7.22 -11.39 10.01
N GLU A 58 7.77 -11.81 11.14
CA GLU A 58 9.22 -11.92 11.37
C GLU A 58 9.93 -12.78 10.32
N SER A 59 9.29 -13.86 9.85
CA SER A 59 9.86 -14.74 8.81
C SER A 59 10.08 -14.06 7.46
N ALA A 60 9.38 -12.95 7.20
CA ALA A 60 9.49 -12.17 5.96
C ALA A 60 10.27 -10.85 6.15
N ARG A 61 10.97 -10.63 7.25
CA ARG A 61 11.68 -9.37 7.59
C ARG A 61 12.53 -8.83 6.44
N GLY A 62 13.31 -9.69 5.78
CA GLY A 62 14.17 -9.31 4.67
C GLY A 62 13.39 -8.81 3.46
N GLU A 63 12.31 -9.52 3.09
CA GLU A 63 11.41 -9.13 1.99
C GLU A 63 10.69 -7.82 2.30
N ILE A 64 10.17 -7.66 3.53
CA ILE A 64 9.53 -6.43 3.98
C ILE A 64 10.47 -5.22 3.84
N HIS A 65 11.72 -5.36 4.28
CA HIS A 65 12.72 -4.31 4.13
C HIS A 65 12.97 -3.99 2.64
N ALA A 66 13.11 -5.01 1.80
CA ALA A 66 13.33 -4.84 0.35
C ALA A 66 12.12 -4.17 -0.33
N GLU A 67 10.89 -4.57 0.02
CA GLU A 67 9.65 -3.95 -0.50
C GLU A 67 9.58 -2.46 -0.12
N LEU A 68 9.82 -2.10 1.15
CA LEU A 68 9.76 -0.71 1.61
C LEU A 68 10.90 0.15 1.03
N ALA A 69 12.11 -0.41 0.85
CA ALA A 69 13.19 0.24 0.15
C ALA A 69 12.82 0.52 -1.31
N ARG A 70 12.26 -0.50 -1.99
CA ARG A 70 11.83 -0.39 -3.38
C ARG A 70 10.65 0.55 -3.56
N MET A 71 9.71 0.58 -2.60
CA MET A 71 8.56 1.49 -2.60
C MET A 71 8.97 2.95 -2.79
N SER A 72 9.93 3.41 -2.00
CA SER A 72 10.46 4.78 -2.11
C SER A 72 11.00 5.10 -3.50
N SER A 73 11.73 4.17 -4.11
CA SER A 73 12.32 4.38 -5.44
C SER A 73 11.27 4.36 -6.56
N LEU A 74 10.13 3.70 -6.35
CA LEU A 74 9.00 3.67 -7.28
C LEU A 74 8.03 4.84 -7.10
N GLY A 75 8.23 5.70 -6.09
CA GLY A 75 7.35 6.83 -5.80
C GLY A 75 6.12 6.45 -4.96
N GLY A 76 6.05 5.23 -4.46
CA GLY A 76 5.02 4.80 -3.50
C GLY A 76 5.26 5.40 -2.12
N THR A 77 4.19 5.72 -1.39
CA THR A 77 4.30 6.30 -0.04
C THR A 77 3.30 5.72 0.96
N VAL A 78 2.19 5.12 0.52
CA VAL A 78 1.09 4.70 1.39
C VAL A 78 1.33 3.29 1.95
N ILE A 79 1.47 3.18 3.27
CA ILE A 79 1.63 1.92 4.01
C ILE A 79 0.45 1.78 4.95
N ASP A 80 -0.34 0.70 4.81
CA ASP A 80 -1.46 0.40 5.68
C ASP A 80 -1.15 -0.81 6.57
N THR A 81 -1.21 -0.62 7.88
CA THR A 81 -1.00 -1.64 8.90
C THR A 81 -2.09 -1.59 9.97
N ALA A 82 -1.96 -2.37 11.04
CA ALA A 82 -2.83 -2.31 12.22
C ALA A 82 -2.10 -2.83 13.46
N ALA A 83 -2.48 -2.32 14.63
CA ALA A 83 -1.98 -2.83 15.92
C ALA A 83 -2.27 -4.33 16.13
N ALA A 84 -3.27 -4.87 15.43
CA ALA A 84 -3.67 -6.27 15.47
C ALA A 84 -2.89 -7.19 14.50
N TYR A 85 -1.97 -6.65 13.66
CA TYR A 85 -1.23 -7.43 12.67
C TYR A 85 0.12 -7.94 13.22
N GLY A 86 0.12 -8.50 14.42
CA GLY A 86 1.31 -9.10 15.02
C GLY A 86 2.50 -8.12 15.09
N ASP A 87 3.59 -8.48 14.41
CA ASP A 87 4.84 -7.71 14.40
C ASP A 87 4.89 -6.61 13.31
N SER A 88 3.85 -6.50 12.48
CA SER A 88 3.86 -5.63 11.29
C SER A 88 4.27 -4.18 11.60
N GLU A 89 3.67 -3.54 12.63
CA GLU A 89 4.05 -2.17 13.01
C GLU A 89 5.52 -2.03 13.40
N ALA A 90 6.07 -3.02 14.12
CA ALA A 90 7.48 -3.00 14.55
C ALA A 90 8.44 -3.19 13.37
N LEU A 91 8.13 -4.14 12.48
CA LEU A 91 8.92 -4.39 11.27
C LEU A 91 8.94 -3.19 10.32
N ILE A 92 7.78 -2.52 10.14
CA ILE A 92 7.69 -1.29 9.36
C ILE A 92 8.51 -0.18 10.02
N GLY A 93 8.35 0.04 11.34
CA GLY A 93 9.07 1.07 12.07
C GLY A 93 10.60 0.89 11.99
N GLU A 94 11.08 -0.35 12.10
CA GLU A 94 12.51 -0.68 11.96
C GLU A 94 13.01 -0.44 10.54
N ALA A 95 12.30 -0.94 9.54
CA ALA A 95 12.70 -0.76 8.14
C ALA A 95 12.74 0.72 7.74
N LEU A 96 11.72 1.50 8.08
CA LEU A 96 11.67 2.93 7.76
C LEU A 96 12.74 3.74 8.49
N ALA A 97 13.10 3.36 9.73
CA ALA A 97 14.19 3.97 10.48
C ALA A 97 15.55 3.67 9.85
N GLN A 98 15.80 2.40 9.46
CA GLN A 98 17.03 2.00 8.78
C GLN A 98 17.20 2.66 7.42
N LEU A 99 16.11 2.80 6.66
CA LEU A 99 16.09 3.45 5.35
C LEU A 99 16.09 4.98 5.41
N GLY A 100 15.83 5.57 6.58
CA GLY A 100 15.70 7.04 6.73
C GLY A 100 14.52 7.62 5.95
N THR A 101 13.44 6.85 5.72
CA THR A 101 12.36 7.22 4.80
C THR A 101 11.04 7.58 5.48
N ARG A 102 10.91 7.44 6.81
CA ARG A 102 9.63 7.67 7.55
C ARG A 102 8.96 9.00 7.19
N ALA A 103 9.72 10.08 7.08
CA ALA A 103 9.19 11.42 6.80
C ALA A 103 8.53 11.55 5.41
N ARG A 104 8.80 10.62 4.49
CA ARG A 104 8.23 10.58 3.14
C ARG A 104 7.06 9.62 3.01
N MET A 105 6.80 8.80 4.05
CA MET A 105 5.74 7.78 4.04
C MET A 105 4.46 8.31 4.66
N PHE A 106 3.34 7.96 4.07
CA PHE A 106 2.01 8.09 4.62
C PHE A 106 1.66 6.78 5.31
N VAL A 107 1.76 6.73 6.64
CA VAL A 107 1.53 5.52 7.43
C VAL A 107 0.13 5.55 8.02
N ALA A 108 -0.69 4.57 7.61
CA ALA A 108 -2.01 4.31 8.17
C ALA A 108 -1.94 3.12 9.11
N THR A 109 -2.54 3.25 10.31
CA THR A 109 -2.74 2.12 11.23
C THR A 109 -4.14 2.13 11.82
N LYS A 110 -4.48 1.10 12.58
CA LYS A 110 -5.85 0.86 13.07
C LYS A 110 -5.86 0.46 14.54
N LEU A 111 -6.82 0.98 15.28
CA LEU A 111 -7.10 0.61 16.68
C LEU A 111 -8.52 0.05 16.83
N VAL A 112 -8.74 -0.67 17.93
CA VAL A 112 -10.06 -1.10 18.41
C VAL A 112 -10.41 -0.42 19.73
N ALA A 113 -11.70 -0.39 20.09
CA ALA A 113 -12.21 0.32 21.26
C ALA A 113 -11.48 0.01 22.58
N SER A 114 -11.09 -1.24 22.78
CA SER A 114 -10.47 -1.69 24.04
C SER A 114 -9.08 -1.11 24.32
N GLY A 115 -8.46 -0.39 23.38
CA GLY A 115 -7.06 0.01 23.48
C GLY A 115 -6.78 1.45 23.86
N GLY A 116 -7.68 2.38 23.55
CA GLY A 116 -7.56 3.79 23.92
C GLY A 116 -6.19 4.43 23.67
N ALA A 117 -5.79 5.34 24.56
CA ALA A 117 -4.53 6.08 24.47
C ALA A 117 -3.28 5.19 24.59
N GLU A 118 -3.35 4.11 25.35
CA GLU A 118 -2.23 3.17 25.48
C GLU A 118 -1.94 2.43 24.16
N SER A 119 -2.99 2.09 23.40
CA SER A 119 -2.79 1.46 22.08
C SER A 119 -2.17 2.43 21.09
N LEU A 120 -2.57 3.71 21.09
CA LEU A 120 -1.92 4.73 20.28
C LEU A 120 -0.42 4.86 20.67
N ALA A 121 -0.12 4.93 21.95
CA ALA A 121 1.26 5.03 22.44
C ALA A 121 2.11 3.81 22.00
N ARG A 122 1.56 2.61 22.08
CA ARG A 122 2.22 1.39 21.60
C ARG A 122 2.46 1.41 20.09
N SER A 123 1.47 1.84 19.29
CA SER A 123 1.63 1.96 17.83
C SER A 123 2.71 2.98 17.46
N LEU A 124 2.73 4.15 18.11
CA LEU A 124 3.78 5.16 17.91
C LEU A 124 5.18 4.60 18.23
N ALA A 125 5.31 3.87 19.33
CA ALA A 125 6.57 3.25 19.74
C ALA A 125 7.03 2.17 18.75
N ARG A 126 6.13 1.26 18.31
CA ARG A 126 6.43 0.21 17.33
C ARG A 126 6.83 0.81 15.98
N LEU A 127 6.08 1.77 15.49
CA LEU A 127 6.34 2.49 14.23
C LEU A 127 7.55 3.45 14.32
N LYS A 128 8.16 3.61 15.51
CA LYS A 128 9.30 4.51 15.78
C LYS A 128 9.06 5.92 15.25
N THR A 129 7.90 6.49 15.54
CA THR A 129 7.47 7.79 15.01
C THR A 129 6.77 8.65 16.05
N GLY A 130 6.85 9.96 15.89
CA GLY A 130 6.12 10.91 16.75
C GLY A 130 4.67 11.15 16.33
N HIS A 131 4.26 10.71 15.12
CA HIS A 131 2.90 10.88 14.63
C HIS A 131 2.50 9.77 13.66
N ILE A 132 1.21 9.55 13.52
CA ILE A 132 0.58 8.66 12.53
C ILE A 132 -0.15 9.52 11.50
N ASP A 133 -0.01 9.21 10.20
CA ASP A 133 -0.67 9.98 9.17
C ASP A 133 -2.17 9.72 9.15
N LEU A 134 -2.59 8.46 9.20
CA LEU A 134 -4.00 8.07 9.26
C LEU A 134 -4.23 7.06 10.38
N LEU A 135 -5.04 7.43 11.37
CA LEU A 135 -5.53 6.49 12.38
C LEU A 135 -6.97 6.09 12.05
N GLN A 136 -7.25 4.79 12.10
CA GLN A 136 -8.55 4.25 11.72
C GLN A 136 -9.16 3.39 12.83
N VAL A 137 -10.48 3.41 12.97
CA VAL A 137 -11.21 2.42 13.79
C VAL A 137 -11.30 1.12 13.02
N HIS A 138 -10.74 0.05 13.58
CA HIS A 138 -10.61 -1.25 12.91
C HIS A 138 -11.93 -2.01 12.89
N ASN A 139 -12.42 -2.36 11.68
CA ASN A 139 -13.64 -3.14 11.47
C ASN A 139 -14.87 -2.58 12.22
N LEU A 140 -15.00 -1.25 12.25
CA LEU A 140 -16.06 -0.51 12.93
C LEU A 140 -16.14 -0.72 14.45
N ASN A 141 -15.16 -1.45 15.04
CA ASN A 141 -15.20 -1.79 16.46
C ASN A 141 -14.90 -0.57 17.33
N GLY A 142 -15.97 0.06 17.82
CA GLY A 142 -15.90 1.19 18.72
C GLY A 142 -15.85 2.56 18.04
N VAL A 143 -16.52 2.74 16.91
CA VAL A 143 -16.58 4.03 16.20
C VAL A 143 -16.98 5.17 17.14
N THR A 144 -18.08 5.04 17.86
CA THR A 144 -18.60 6.10 18.74
C THR A 144 -17.72 6.37 19.96
N SER A 145 -17.03 5.36 20.48
CA SER A 145 -16.16 5.49 21.66
C SER A 145 -14.76 6.01 21.34
N LEU A 146 -14.20 5.68 20.17
CA LEU A 146 -12.84 6.09 19.79
C LEU A 146 -12.79 7.46 19.11
N LEU A 147 -13.78 7.82 18.31
CA LEU A 147 -13.72 9.05 17.51
C LEU A 147 -13.50 10.33 18.33
N PRO A 148 -14.12 10.52 19.52
CA PRO A 148 -13.82 11.70 20.35
C PRO A 148 -12.34 11.80 20.75
N ALA A 149 -11.74 10.69 21.17
CA ALA A 149 -10.31 10.64 21.49
C ALA A 149 -9.44 10.88 20.26
N MET A 150 -9.80 10.30 19.09
CA MET A 150 -9.07 10.53 17.84
C MET A 150 -9.12 11.99 17.41
N GLN A 151 -10.24 12.70 17.60
CA GLN A 151 -10.34 14.14 17.35
C GLN A 151 -9.39 14.94 18.25
N GLN A 152 -9.31 14.58 19.54
CA GLN A 152 -8.34 15.19 20.46
C GLN A 152 -6.90 14.92 19.98
N TRP A 153 -6.54 13.68 19.64
CA TRP A 153 -5.21 13.35 19.16
C TRP A 153 -4.85 14.05 17.84
N LYS A 154 -5.83 14.33 17.00
CA LYS A 154 -5.64 15.14 15.78
C LYS A 154 -5.32 16.60 16.15
N GLN A 155 -6.00 17.19 17.14
CA GLN A 155 -5.67 18.54 17.67
C GLN A 155 -4.28 18.58 18.29
N GLU A 156 -3.89 17.52 19.00
CA GLU A 156 -2.56 17.34 19.58
C GLU A 156 -1.46 17.01 18.54
N LYS A 157 -1.81 16.90 17.26
CA LYS A 157 -0.90 16.55 16.14
C LYS A 157 -0.25 15.16 16.28
N LYS A 158 -0.80 14.28 17.11
CA LYS A 158 -0.40 12.88 17.21
C LYS A 158 -0.86 12.06 16.01
N ILE A 159 -1.96 12.46 15.38
CA ILE A 159 -2.48 11.91 14.14
C ILE A 159 -2.87 13.04 13.19
N ARG A 160 -2.81 12.79 11.86
CA ARG A 160 -3.16 13.81 10.85
C ARG A 160 -4.59 13.63 10.33
N TYR A 161 -4.99 12.40 10.07
CA TYR A 161 -6.30 12.05 9.52
C TYR A 161 -6.98 10.97 10.35
N ILE A 162 -8.32 11.00 10.32
CA ILE A 162 -9.21 10.07 11.04
C ILE A 162 -9.98 9.25 10.02
N GLY A 163 -10.05 7.92 10.23
CA GLY A 163 -10.82 7.03 9.40
C GLY A 163 -11.52 5.89 10.15
N ILE A 164 -12.33 5.15 9.41
CA ILE A 164 -12.95 3.90 9.86
C ILE A 164 -12.78 2.83 8.79
N THR A 165 -12.76 1.55 9.20
CA THR A 165 -12.52 0.45 8.25
C THR A 165 -13.55 -0.65 8.36
N THR A 166 -13.83 -1.32 7.23
CA THR A 166 -14.40 -2.66 7.17
C THR A 166 -13.74 -3.47 6.05
N SER A 167 -13.80 -4.79 6.17
CA SER A 167 -13.41 -5.74 5.12
C SER A 167 -14.53 -6.75 4.87
N ARG A 168 -15.80 -6.38 5.19
CA ARG A 168 -16.94 -7.28 5.19
C ARG A 168 -18.17 -6.58 4.62
N VAL A 169 -18.76 -7.14 3.58
CA VAL A 169 -20.04 -6.67 3.00
C VAL A 169 -21.15 -6.57 4.05
N SER A 170 -21.20 -7.51 5.00
CA SER A 170 -22.20 -7.50 6.08
C SER A 170 -22.14 -6.26 6.99
N GLN A 171 -21.05 -5.51 6.99
CA GLN A 171 -20.87 -4.27 7.74
C GLN A 171 -21.13 -3.01 6.91
N HIS A 172 -21.45 -3.12 5.62
CA HIS A 172 -21.64 -1.95 4.75
C HIS A 172 -22.76 -1.03 5.24
N ALA A 173 -23.86 -1.57 5.79
CA ALA A 173 -24.93 -0.74 6.36
C ALA A 173 -24.45 0.10 7.55
N GLU A 174 -23.65 -0.48 8.45
CA GLU A 174 -23.05 0.24 9.59
C GLU A 174 -22.01 1.26 9.13
N MET A 175 -21.20 0.92 8.11
CA MET A 175 -20.26 1.85 7.47
C MET A 175 -20.99 3.08 6.94
N ILE A 176 -22.07 2.89 6.19
CA ILE A 176 -22.90 3.98 5.63
C ILE A 176 -23.49 4.85 6.73
N ALA A 177 -24.03 4.24 7.79
CA ALA A 177 -24.56 4.98 8.94
C ALA A 177 -23.47 5.82 9.61
N SER A 178 -22.30 5.25 9.84
CA SER A 178 -21.14 5.95 10.43
C SER A 178 -20.64 7.07 9.53
N MET A 179 -20.56 6.86 8.23
CA MET A 179 -20.16 7.89 7.25
C MET A 179 -21.11 9.09 7.27
N ARG A 180 -22.42 8.85 7.46
CA ARG A 180 -23.42 9.94 7.54
C ARG A 180 -23.35 10.72 8.84
N ALA A 181 -23.05 10.04 9.94
CA ALA A 181 -23.10 10.61 11.29
C ALA A 181 -21.80 11.29 11.74
N GLN A 182 -20.65 10.88 11.18
CA GLN A 182 -19.34 11.26 11.72
C GLN A 182 -18.52 12.11 10.74
N PRO A 183 -17.69 13.05 11.25
CA PRO A 183 -16.73 13.80 10.43
C PRO A 183 -15.48 12.93 10.20
N LEU A 184 -15.41 12.28 9.04
CA LEU A 184 -14.33 11.39 8.66
C LEU A 184 -13.48 12.00 7.56
N ASP A 185 -12.16 11.81 7.62
CA ASP A 185 -11.23 12.13 6.52
C ASP A 185 -11.13 10.95 5.53
N PHE A 186 -11.19 9.70 6.07
CA PHE A 186 -11.00 8.48 5.31
C PHE A 186 -12.02 7.40 5.67
N ILE A 187 -12.30 6.54 4.71
CA ILE A 187 -12.82 5.19 4.93
C ILE A 187 -11.89 4.18 4.28
N GLN A 188 -11.90 2.95 4.81
CA GLN A 188 -11.29 1.80 4.16
C GLN A 188 -12.34 0.71 3.99
N VAL A 189 -12.52 0.22 2.76
CA VAL A 189 -13.59 -0.71 2.40
C VAL A 189 -13.11 -1.73 1.37
N ASP A 190 -13.69 -2.93 1.42
CA ASP A 190 -13.50 -3.98 0.44
C ASP A 190 -14.15 -3.60 -0.91
N TYR A 191 -13.36 -3.68 -1.97
CA TYR A 191 -13.82 -3.43 -3.33
C TYR A 191 -12.91 -4.10 -4.35
N SER A 192 -13.48 -4.85 -5.26
CA SER A 192 -12.75 -5.54 -6.34
C SER A 192 -13.62 -5.66 -7.59
N ILE A 193 -13.07 -6.22 -8.66
CA ILE A 193 -13.85 -6.49 -9.88
C ILE A 193 -14.91 -7.56 -9.67
N ALA A 194 -14.75 -8.47 -8.70
CA ALA A 194 -15.74 -9.49 -8.34
C ALA A 194 -16.71 -9.01 -7.24
N ASN A 195 -16.22 -8.23 -6.27
CA ASN A 195 -17.03 -7.62 -5.22
C ASN A 195 -17.23 -6.14 -5.49
N ARG A 196 -18.37 -5.76 -6.04
CA ARG A 196 -18.72 -4.40 -6.47
C ARG A 196 -19.71 -3.71 -5.52
N ASP A 197 -20.08 -4.32 -4.41
CA ASP A 197 -21.15 -3.83 -3.53
C ASP A 197 -20.90 -2.42 -3.02
N ALA A 198 -19.64 -2.09 -2.68
CA ALA A 198 -19.27 -0.75 -2.25
C ALA A 198 -19.56 0.35 -3.31
N ALA A 199 -19.53 0.00 -4.60
CA ALA A 199 -19.76 0.95 -5.69
C ALA A 199 -21.21 1.43 -5.77
N ALA A 200 -22.16 0.67 -5.23
CA ALA A 200 -23.58 1.03 -5.29
C ALA A 200 -23.92 2.20 -4.36
N THR A 201 -23.29 2.30 -3.18
CA THR A 201 -23.67 3.30 -2.16
C THR A 201 -22.46 3.93 -1.46
N ILE A 202 -21.47 3.12 -1.01
CA ILE A 202 -20.37 3.62 -0.18
C ILE A 202 -19.47 4.59 -0.96
N LEU A 203 -19.05 4.21 -2.16
CA LEU A 203 -18.18 5.05 -2.98
C LEU A 203 -18.86 6.36 -3.43
N PRO A 204 -20.13 6.38 -3.89
CA PRO A 204 -20.86 7.62 -4.13
C PRO A 204 -21.00 8.50 -2.89
N LEU A 205 -21.33 7.93 -1.73
CA LEU A 205 -21.44 8.66 -0.47
C LEU A 205 -20.09 9.24 -0.02
N ALA A 206 -18.98 8.51 -0.23
CA ALA A 206 -17.65 9.02 0.06
C ALA A 206 -17.30 10.25 -0.80
N ALA A 207 -17.63 10.21 -2.09
CA ALA A 207 -17.45 11.35 -2.99
C ALA A 207 -18.29 12.56 -2.57
N GLU A 208 -19.59 12.35 -2.27
CA GLU A 208 -20.49 13.41 -1.79
C GLU A 208 -19.96 14.08 -0.52
N ARG A 209 -19.51 13.29 0.44
CA ARG A 209 -19.01 13.76 1.73
C ARG A 209 -17.54 14.18 1.73
N ARG A 210 -16.86 14.14 0.60
CA ARG A 210 -15.44 14.46 0.45
C ARG A 210 -14.52 13.62 1.34
N ILE A 211 -14.86 12.34 1.51
CA ILE A 211 -14.10 11.35 2.28
C ILE A 211 -13.18 10.58 1.31
N ALA A 212 -11.90 10.49 1.66
CA ALA A 212 -10.94 9.67 0.91
C ALA A 212 -11.21 8.17 1.11
N VAL A 213 -10.97 7.37 0.07
CA VAL A 213 -11.22 5.93 0.11
C VAL A 213 -9.92 5.15 -0.08
N LEU A 214 -9.54 4.36 0.93
CA LEU A 214 -8.61 3.26 0.77
C LEU A 214 -9.38 1.99 0.42
N VAL A 215 -8.92 1.25 -0.56
CA VAL A 215 -9.53 -0.04 -0.92
C VAL A 215 -8.65 -1.17 -0.42
N ASN A 216 -9.20 -1.97 0.50
CA ASN A 216 -8.63 -3.24 0.90
C ASN A 216 -9.22 -4.39 0.04
N LEU A 217 -8.64 -5.58 0.16
CA LEU A 217 -9.04 -6.79 -0.57
C LEU A 217 -9.23 -6.60 -2.10
N PRO A 218 -8.35 -5.83 -2.80
CA PRO A 218 -8.52 -5.60 -4.24
C PRO A 218 -8.41 -6.88 -5.08
N PHE A 219 -7.90 -7.97 -4.49
CA PHE A 219 -7.76 -9.31 -5.09
C PHE A 219 -8.70 -10.35 -4.48
N ASP A 220 -9.67 -9.92 -3.66
CA ASP A 220 -10.60 -10.79 -2.96
C ASP A 220 -9.90 -11.98 -2.28
N ARG A 221 -8.95 -11.70 -1.39
CA ARG A 221 -8.10 -12.70 -0.69
C ARG A 221 -7.41 -13.68 -1.65
N ALA A 222 -6.97 -13.21 -2.81
CA ALA A 222 -6.34 -13.98 -3.88
C ALA A 222 -7.29 -14.90 -4.68
N SER A 223 -8.60 -14.93 -4.41
CA SER A 223 -9.57 -15.74 -5.19
C SER A 223 -9.56 -15.36 -6.67
N LEU A 224 -9.38 -14.07 -6.99
CA LEU A 224 -9.33 -13.60 -8.37
C LEU A 224 -8.21 -14.24 -9.19
N PHE A 225 -7.07 -14.56 -8.57
CA PHE A 225 -5.97 -15.23 -9.27
C PHE A 225 -6.29 -16.70 -9.56
N HIS A 226 -7.01 -17.38 -8.67
CA HIS A 226 -7.49 -18.74 -8.91
C HIS A 226 -8.51 -18.77 -10.05
N GLU A 227 -9.43 -17.79 -10.09
CA GLU A 227 -10.42 -17.68 -11.15
C GLU A 227 -9.80 -17.24 -12.50
N ALA A 228 -8.72 -16.48 -12.47
CA ALA A 228 -7.98 -16.05 -13.67
C ALA A 228 -7.01 -17.12 -14.19
N ALA A 229 -6.78 -18.21 -13.43
CA ALA A 229 -5.79 -19.23 -13.82
C ALA A 229 -6.12 -19.84 -15.21
N GLY A 230 -5.12 -19.81 -16.09
CA GLY A 230 -5.26 -20.30 -17.47
C GLY A 230 -6.01 -19.35 -18.43
N ARG A 231 -6.58 -18.25 -17.95
CA ARG A 231 -7.21 -17.23 -18.81
C ARG A 231 -6.18 -16.26 -19.35
N PRO A 232 -6.19 -15.94 -20.65
CA PRO A 232 -5.34 -14.87 -21.19
C PRO A 232 -5.85 -13.51 -20.71
N LEU A 233 -4.93 -12.52 -20.64
CA LEU A 233 -5.38 -11.12 -20.58
C LEU A 233 -6.09 -10.74 -21.88
N PRO A 234 -7.15 -9.90 -21.83
CA PRO A 234 -7.78 -9.45 -23.07
C PRO A 234 -6.77 -8.63 -23.91
N PRO A 235 -6.78 -8.76 -25.25
CA PRO A 235 -5.79 -8.07 -26.11
C PRO A 235 -5.74 -6.55 -25.90
N TRP A 236 -6.88 -5.93 -25.57
CA TRP A 236 -6.99 -4.50 -25.28
C TRP A 236 -6.45 -4.09 -23.89
N ALA A 237 -6.00 -5.02 -23.04
CA ALA A 237 -5.35 -4.68 -21.78
C ALA A 237 -4.08 -3.83 -21.98
N ALA A 238 -3.40 -4.00 -23.11
CA ALA A 238 -2.26 -3.19 -23.52
C ALA A 238 -2.61 -1.71 -23.72
N ASP A 239 -3.86 -1.38 -24.07
CA ASP A 239 -4.34 0.00 -24.26
C ASP A 239 -4.29 0.82 -22.97
N ILE A 240 -4.25 0.15 -21.81
CA ILE A 240 -4.13 0.74 -20.48
C ILE A 240 -2.85 0.28 -19.75
N ASP A 241 -1.82 -0.08 -20.49
CA ASP A 241 -0.49 -0.46 -19.98
C ASP A 241 -0.52 -1.64 -18.98
N VAL A 242 -1.44 -2.60 -19.14
CA VAL A 242 -1.60 -3.78 -18.27
C VAL A 242 -0.82 -4.96 -18.85
N LYS A 243 0.03 -5.58 -18.00
CA LYS A 243 0.90 -6.71 -18.33
C LYS A 243 0.63 -7.98 -17.51
N SER A 244 -0.19 -7.85 -16.43
CA SER A 244 -0.52 -8.95 -15.53
C SER A 244 -1.98 -8.87 -15.06
N TRP A 245 -2.51 -9.97 -14.55
CA TRP A 245 -3.83 -9.98 -13.90
C TRP A 245 -3.87 -9.08 -12.66
N ALA A 246 -2.77 -9.01 -11.88
CA ALA A 246 -2.71 -8.10 -10.73
C ALA A 246 -2.89 -6.65 -11.17
N GLN A 247 -2.17 -6.21 -12.22
CA GLN A 247 -2.33 -4.88 -12.79
C GLN A 247 -3.74 -4.65 -13.34
N PHE A 248 -4.34 -5.65 -13.97
CA PHE A 248 -5.72 -5.57 -14.49
C PHE A 248 -6.72 -5.27 -13.36
N PHE A 249 -6.66 -6.05 -12.27
CA PHE A 249 -7.55 -5.87 -11.13
C PHE A 249 -7.32 -4.54 -10.42
N LEU A 250 -6.06 -4.16 -10.21
CA LEU A 250 -5.74 -2.90 -9.54
C LEU A 250 -6.13 -1.68 -10.37
N LYS A 251 -5.91 -1.68 -11.68
CA LYS A 251 -6.35 -0.58 -12.56
C LYS A 251 -7.86 -0.45 -12.60
N TYR A 252 -8.59 -1.56 -12.54
CA TYR A 252 -10.04 -1.52 -12.36
C TYR A 252 -10.42 -0.78 -11.07
N VAL A 253 -9.81 -1.15 -9.94
CA VAL A 253 -10.11 -0.54 -8.63
C VAL A 253 -9.76 0.95 -8.60
N ILE A 254 -8.53 1.31 -8.95
CA ILE A 254 -8.06 2.70 -8.84
C ILE A 254 -8.64 3.63 -9.91
N SER A 255 -9.24 3.11 -10.97
CA SER A 255 -9.92 3.93 -11.98
C SER A 255 -11.29 4.43 -11.52
N HIS A 256 -11.86 3.86 -10.44
CA HIS A 256 -13.09 4.42 -9.86
C HIS A 256 -12.82 5.83 -9.32
N PRO A 257 -13.62 6.85 -9.69
CA PRO A 257 -13.31 8.25 -9.37
C PRO A 257 -13.27 8.53 -7.87
N ALA A 258 -14.06 7.83 -7.05
CA ALA A 258 -14.08 7.99 -5.60
C ALA A 258 -12.95 7.26 -4.87
N VAL A 259 -12.22 6.35 -5.52
CA VAL A 259 -11.12 5.61 -4.88
C VAL A 259 -9.87 6.47 -4.85
N THR A 260 -9.28 6.65 -3.69
CA THR A 260 -8.03 7.40 -3.49
C THR A 260 -6.80 6.49 -3.66
N CYS A 261 -6.78 5.33 -3.00
CA CYS A 261 -5.65 4.42 -3.06
C CYS A 261 -6.11 2.97 -2.83
N ALA A 262 -5.58 2.03 -3.59
CA ALA A 262 -5.71 0.60 -3.30
C ALA A 262 -4.47 0.11 -2.52
N ILE A 263 -4.68 -0.78 -1.55
CA ILE A 263 -3.63 -1.30 -0.66
C ILE A 263 -3.51 -2.83 -0.78
N PRO A 264 -3.03 -3.35 -1.93
CA PRO A 264 -2.79 -4.77 -2.07
C PRO A 264 -1.73 -5.25 -1.08
N GLY A 265 -1.95 -6.42 -0.47
CA GLY A 265 -0.95 -7.12 0.34
C GLY A 265 0.06 -7.84 -0.54
N SER A 266 1.31 -7.91 -0.10
CA SER A 266 2.38 -8.72 -0.67
C SER A 266 3.43 -9.04 0.38
N THR A 267 4.08 -10.20 0.24
CA THR A 267 5.29 -10.59 0.99
C THR A 267 6.37 -11.08 0.04
N GLN A 268 6.24 -10.78 -1.26
CA GLN A 268 7.19 -11.12 -2.30
C GLN A 268 7.50 -9.88 -3.12
N LEU A 269 8.78 -9.50 -3.17
CA LEU A 269 9.23 -8.28 -3.86
C LEU A 269 8.78 -8.21 -5.32
N SER A 270 8.75 -9.34 -6.03
CA SER A 270 8.28 -9.39 -7.42
C SER A 270 6.81 -9.03 -7.57
N HIS A 271 5.95 -9.55 -6.69
CA HIS A 271 4.52 -9.21 -6.66
C HIS A 271 4.30 -7.76 -6.24
N PHE A 272 5.07 -7.27 -5.26
CA PHE A 272 5.03 -5.87 -4.86
C PHE A 272 5.36 -4.94 -6.03
N ILE A 273 6.45 -5.22 -6.78
CA ILE A 273 6.83 -4.41 -7.95
C ILE A 273 5.73 -4.43 -9.01
N ASP A 274 5.15 -5.60 -9.30
CA ASP A 274 4.06 -5.73 -10.26
C ASP A 274 2.81 -4.93 -9.84
N ASN A 275 2.44 -4.99 -8.56
CA ASN A 275 1.35 -4.19 -8.01
C ASN A 275 1.61 -2.68 -8.15
N GLN A 276 2.82 -2.20 -7.86
CA GLN A 276 3.19 -0.78 -7.99
C GLN A 276 3.11 -0.28 -9.43
N GLN A 277 3.37 -1.14 -10.42
CA GLN A 277 3.24 -0.80 -11.84
C GLN A 277 1.79 -0.46 -12.24
N ALA A 278 0.78 -1.05 -11.58
CA ALA A 278 -0.61 -0.67 -11.82
C ALA A 278 -0.90 0.81 -11.50
N GLY A 279 -0.12 1.42 -10.61
CA GLY A 279 -0.19 2.83 -10.26
C GLY A 279 0.43 3.79 -11.28
N ARG A 280 0.69 3.34 -12.51
CA ARG A 280 1.35 4.13 -13.56
C ARG A 280 0.63 4.08 -14.89
N GLY A 281 0.92 5.06 -15.75
CA GLY A 281 0.40 5.13 -17.11
C GLY A 281 -1.09 5.43 -17.18
N ARG A 282 -1.79 4.79 -18.11
CA ARG A 282 -3.20 5.08 -18.44
C ARG A 282 -4.16 4.34 -17.52
N LEU A 283 -5.28 4.98 -17.19
CA LEU A 283 -6.40 4.37 -16.48
C LEU A 283 -7.57 4.09 -17.44
N PRO A 284 -8.34 3.01 -17.19
CA PRO A 284 -9.60 2.79 -17.91
C PRO A 284 -10.60 3.91 -17.59
N ASP A 285 -11.26 4.39 -18.61
CA ASP A 285 -12.45 5.25 -18.49
C ASP A 285 -13.70 4.43 -18.09
N ALA A 286 -14.83 5.10 -17.94
CA ALA A 286 -16.09 4.43 -17.55
C ALA A 286 -16.55 3.37 -18.56
N SER A 287 -16.28 3.54 -19.86
CA SER A 287 -16.63 2.57 -20.90
C SER A 287 -15.73 1.34 -20.80
N LEU A 288 -14.45 1.56 -20.67
CA LEU A 288 -13.48 0.47 -20.56
C LEU A 288 -13.62 -0.30 -19.21
N ARG A 289 -13.99 0.39 -18.13
CA ARG A 289 -14.35 -0.28 -16.86
C ARG A 289 -15.50 -1.28 -17.05
N ARG A 290 -16.59 -0.87 -17.71
CA ARG A 290 -17.71 -1.80 -18.01
C ARG A 290 -17.26 -2.96 -18.90
N ARG A 291 -16.36 -2.73 -19.85
CA ARG A 291 -15.78 -3.79 -20.68
C ARG A 291 -14.93 -4.76 -19.85
N MET A 292 -14.18 -4.24 -18.84
CA MET A 292 -13.43 -5.07 -17.90
C MET A 292 -14.37 -5.96 -17.09
N GLU A 293 -15.47 -5.41 -16.57
CA GLU A 293 -16.51 -6.16 -15.84
C GLU A 293 -17.11 -7.26 -16.72
N GLN A 294 -17.54 -6.93 -17.94
CA GLN A 294 -18.11 -7.91 -18.89
C GLN A 294 -17.12 -9.02 -19.22
N TYR A 295 -15.85 -8.68 -19.44
CA TYR A 295 -14.81 -9.67 -19.70
C TYR A 295 -14.57 -10.59 -18.50
N TRP A 296 -14.58 -10.03 -17.29
CA TRP A 296 -14.44 -10.79 -16.06
C TRP A 296 -15.61 -11.72 -15.81
N ASP A 297 -16.83 -11.21 -15.95
CA ASP A 297 -18.08 -11.95 -15.69
C ASP A 297 -18.32 -13.07 -16.73
N ASN A 298 -17.80 -12.92 -17.94
CA ASN A 298 -17.90 -13.95 -18.98
C ASN A 298 -16.81 -15.01 -18.79
N LYS A 299 -17.15 -16.07 -18.02
CA LYS A 299 -16.24 -17.20 -17.74
C LYS A 299 -15.96 -18.10 -18.95
N SER A 300 -16.64 -17.87 -20.08
CA SER A 300 -16.53 -18.68 -21.31
C SER A 300 -15.63 -18.06 -22.39
N ALA A 301 -14.98 -16.93 -22.10
CA ALA A 301 -14.11 -16.21 -23.03
C ALA A 301 -12.65 -16.62 -22.92
#